data_458035ce15ce6653999cd8ef3eb324fb
#
_entry.id   458035ce15ce6653999cd8ef3eb324fb
#
_cell.length_a   1.000
_cell.length_b   1.000
_cell.length_c   1.000
_cell.angle_alpha   90.00
_cell.angle_beta   90.00
_cell.angle_gamma   90.00
#
_symmetry.space_group_name_H-M   'P 1'
#
loop_
_entity.id
_entity.type
_entity.pdbx_description
1 polymer ?
#
loop_
_entity_poly.entity_id
_entity_poly.type
_entity_poly.pdbx_seq_one_letter_code
_entity_poly.pdbx_strand_id
1 'polypeptide(L)'
;MPFGEGLAKVLEEALALAKAWGFRAENIDGYVGTADLSNCPDGLHVLAHLDVVGAGTGWDTPPYRLIRQGDLIFGRGVDDDKGPLVAVLFAMRCIRELGVPLSKNVKLIMGTDEETGSRDLAYYYASHPYAPYALSPDSVFPVTNVEKACYAPKFSKKWVATASSISINGGIRKNVAPSNCSAEGIPCDRETLTKAIQTAREKTGVSFECIQMDDSWKISAVPSPERSSAETVAVCTAPRPGTPPTSIAYVSGNAITNMTAEKNAAHPISGRKI
;
A
#
# COMPACT_ATOMS: atom_id res chain seq x y z
N MET A 1 -8.31 16.47 -13.92
CA MET A 1 -7.54 16.12 -12.71
C MET A 1 -7.12 14.68 -12.82
N PRO A 2 -5.82 14.37 -12.84
CA PRO A 2 -5.33 13.01 -13.15
C PRO A 2 -5.77 11.95 -12.15
N PHE A 3 -5.85 12.28 -10.86
CA PHE A 3 -6.15 11.31 -9.80
C PHE A 3 -7.43 11.62 -9.02
N GLY A 4 -8.28 12.48 -9.53
CA GLY A 4 -9.60 12.82 -9.00
C GLY A 4 -9.66 14.12 -8.21
N GLU A 5 -10.90 14.58 -7.95
CA GLU A 5 -11.17 15.90 -7.34
C GLU A 5 -10.66 16.00 -5.88
N GLY A 6 -10.72 14.91 -5.12
CA GLY A 6 -10.27 14.89 -3.74
C GLY A 6 -8.77 15.19 -3.62
N LEU A 7 -7.95 14.56 -4.47
CA LEU A 7 -6.51 14.79 -4.48
C LEU A 7 -6.14 16.18 -5.02
N ALA A 8 -6.84 16.65 -6.04
CA ALA A 8 -6.67 18.02 -6.52
C ALA A 8 -6.91 19.06 -5.43
N LYS A 9 -7.96 18.89 -4.63
CA LYS A 9 -8.27 19.79 -3.53
C LYS A 9 -7.19 19.76 -2.44
N VAL A 10 -6.71 18.57 -2.07
CA VAL A 10 -5.63 18.44 -1.08
C VAL A 10 -4.33 19.08 -1.59
N LEU A 11 -4.02 18.91 -2.89
CA LEU A 11 -2.88 19.56 -3.53
C LEU A 11 -2.99 21.09 -3.48
N GLU A 12 -4.16 21.64 -3.79
CA GLU A 12 -4.42 23.08 -3.71
C GLU A 12 -4.24 23.63 -2.30
N GLU A 13 -4.74 22.94 -1.28
CA GLU A 13 -4.59 23.31 0.12
C GLU A 13 -3.12 23.27 0.56
N ALA A 14 -2.36 22.26 0.17
CA ALA A 14 -0.93 22.16 0.47
C ALA A 14 -0.14 23.30 -0.17
N LEU A 15 -0.43 23.61 -1.43
CA LEU A 15 0.17 24.74 -2.15
C LEU A 15 -0.22 26.09 -1.55
N ALA A 16 -1.47 26.25 -1.11
CA ALA A 16 -1.93 27.45 -0.44
C ALA A 16 -1.19 27.67 0.89
N LEU A 17 -0.98 26.60 1.67
CA LEU A 17 -0.19 26.63 2.90
C LEU A 17 1.27 27.05 2.59
N ALA A 18 1.91 26.43 1.61
CA ALA A 18 3.27 26.77 1.23
C ALA A 18 3.39 28.24 0.79
N LYS A 19 2.45 28.75 0.00
CA LYS A 19 2.38 30.16 -0.41
C LYS A 19 2.15 31.11 0.77
N ALA A 20 1.24 30.74 1.69
CA ALA A 20 0.98 31.54 2.89
C ALA A 20 2.22 31.65 3.79
N TRP A 21 3.08 30.64 3.77
CA TRP A 21 4.38 30.68 4.44
C TRP A 21 5.47 31.34 3.59
N GLY A 22 5.14 31.89 2.42
CA GLY A 22 6.00 32.70 1.56
C GLY A 22 6.94 31.88 0.67
N PHE A 23 6.68 30.62 0.45
CA PHE A 23 7.41 29.82 -0.53
C PHE A 23 6.89 30.09 -1.94
N ARG A 24 7.77 29.99 -2.95
CA ARG A 24 7.35 29.85 -4.33
C ARG A 24 6.79 28.45 -4.50
N ALA A 25 5.49 28.36 -4.73
CA ALA A 25 4.82 27.06 -4.87
C ALA A 25 3.99 27.01 -6.15
N GLU A 26 4.13 25.92 -6.88
CA GLU A 26 3.56 25.71 -8.21
C GLU A 26 2.80 24.38 -8.28
N ASN A 27 1.71 24.39 -9.05
CA ASN A 27 0.95 23.18 -9.40
C ASN A 27 1.40 22.72 -10.80
N ILE A 28 1.96 21.53 -10.89
CA ILE A 28 2.40 20.94 -12.14
C ILE A 28 1.29 20.03 -12.66
N ASP A 29 0.38 20.61 -13.43
CA ASP A 29 -0.74 19.97 -14.14
C ASP A 29 -1.65 19.08 -13.28
N GLY A 30 -1.67 19.31 -11.96
CA GLY A 30 -2.44 18.52 -11.01
C GLY A 30 -1.83 17.16 -10.66
N TYR A 31 -0.64 16.85 -11.17
CA TYR A 31 0.12 15.67 -10.81
C TYR A 31 0.96 15.89 -9.55
N VAL A 32 1.68 17.01 -9.50
CA VAL A 32 2.65 17.31 -8.46
C VAL A 32 2.54 18.77 -8.03
N GLY A 33 2.68 19.02 -6.73
CA GLY A 33 2.95 20.34 -6.20
C GLY A 33 4.44 20.51 -5.91
N THR A 34 4.96 21.72 -6.10
CA THR A 34 6.33 22.03 -5.69
C THR A 34 6.36 23.23 -4.75
N ALA A 35 7.33 23.27 -3.84
CA ALA A 35 7.63 24.43 -3.01
C ALA A 35 9.13 24.63 -2.91
N ASP A 36 9.62 25.81 -3.29
CA ASP A 36 11.03 26.14 -3.29
C ASP A 36 11.41 26.99 -2.06
N LEU A 37 12.48 26.62 -1.39
CA LEU A 37 13.05 27.36 -0.27
C LEU A 37 13.80 28.63 -0.73
N SER A 38 14.48 28.55 -1.88
CA SER A 38 15.28 29.64 -2.41
C SER A 38 15.20 29.70 -3.96
N ASN A 39 15.80 30.73 -4.55
CA ASN A 39 15.96 30.86 -6.00
C ASN A 39 17.31 30.28 -6.51
N CYS A 40 18.07 29.63 -5.67
CA CYS A 40 19.30 28.96 -6.08
C CYS A 40 19.01 27.71 -6.94
N PRO A 41 19.99 27.20 -7.70
CA PRO A 41 19.85 25.92 -8.38
C PRO A 41 19.52 24.77 -7.39
N ASP A 42 18.70 23.84 -7.81
CA ASP A 42 18.29 22.72 -6.98
C ASP A 42 19.51 21.90 -6.49
N GLY A 43 19.54 21.61 -5.21
CA GLY A 43 20.53 20.79 -4.55
C GLY A 43 19.94 19.57 -3.88
N LEU A 44 18.71 19.72 -3.34
CA LEU A 44 17.99 18.66 -2.67
C LEU A 44 16.52 18.67 -3.08
N HIS A 45 16.00 17.54 -3.53
CA HIS A 45 14.58 17.28 -3.60
C HIS A 45 14.13 16.52 -2.36
N VAL A 46 13.10 17.01 -1.70
CA VAL A 46 12.40 16.28 -0.64
C VAL A 46 11.09 15.79 -1.25
N LEU A 47 10.90 14.46 -1.25
CA LEU A 47 9.75 13.80 -1.87
C LEU A 47 8.79 13.39 -0.77
N ALA A 48 7.57 13.90 -0.83
CA ALA A 48 6.49 13.56 0.10
C ALA A 48 5.18 13.43 -0.69
N HIS A 49 4.17 12.76 -0.13
CA HIS A 49 2.92 12.55 -0.85
C HIS A 49 1.67 13.00 -0.08
N LEU A 50 0.61 13.26 -0.83
CA LEU A 50 -0.67 13.77 -0.33
C LEU A 50 -1.78 12.73 -0.39
N ASP A 51 -1.65 11.73 -1.27
CA ASP A 51 -2.59 10.63 -1.35
C ASP A 51 -2.50 9.72 -0.12
N VAL A 52 -3.48 8.86 0.02
CA VAL A 52 -3.58 7.94 1.15
C VAL A 52 -4.24 6.65 0.71
N VAL A 53 -3.89 5.54 1.32
CA VAL A 53 -4.66 4.30 1.19
C VAL A 53 -6.06 4.45 1.79
N GLY A 54 -6.99 3.61 1.36
CA GLY A 54 -8.32 3.54 1.97
C GLY A 54 -8.24 3.28 3.48
N ALA A 55 -9.21 3.82 4.23
CA ALA A 55 -9.20 3.72 5.69
C ALA A 55 -9.19 2.26 6.18
N GLY A 56 -9.86 1.33 5.48
CA GLY A 56 -10.08 -0.01 5.98
C GLY A 56 -11.09 -0.04 7.14
N THR A 57 -10.95 -1.01 8.03
CA THR A 57 -11.80 -1.22 9.20
C THR A 57 -10.99 -1.14 10.49
N GLY A 58 -11.65 -1.10 11.65
CA GLY A 58 -10.97 -1.14 12.96
C GLY A 58 -10.52 0.23 13.49
N TRP A 59 -11.06 1.32 12.99
CA TRP A 59 -10.83 2.66 13.52
C TRP A 59 -11.74 2.95 14.72
N ASP A 60 -11.14 3.41 15.81
CA ASP A 60 -11.88 3.90 16.98
C ASP A 60 -12.36 5.35 16.81
N THR A 61 -11.83 6.06 15.81
CA THR A 61 -12.19 7.43 15.46
C THR A 61 -12.49 7.54 13.96
N PRO A 62 -13.24 8.55 13.50
CA PRO A 62 -13.45 8.78 12.07
C PRO A 62 -12.12 8.95 11.33
N PRO A 63 -11.76 8.04 10.37
CA PRO A 63 -10.42 8.00 9.79
C PRO A 63 -10.04 9.24 9.00
N TYR A 64 -11.01 9.91 8.37
CA TYR A 64 -10.78 11.12 7.57
C TYR A 64 -11.07 12.42 8.31
N ARG A 65 -11.11 12.35 9.64
CA ARG A 65 -11.22 13.52 10.50
C ARG A 65 -10.04 13.56 11.45
N LEU A 66 -9.30 14.66 11.44
CA LEU A 66 -8.22 14.87 12.40
C LEU A 66 -8.78 14.96 13.82
N ILE A 67 -8.34 14.10 14.69
CA ILE A 67 -8.69 14.07 16.12
C ILE A 67 -7.42 14.32 16.93
N ARG A 68 -7.46 15.29 17.83
CA ARG A 68 -6.39 15.54 18.80
C ARG A 68 -6.79 15.03 20.17
N GLN A 69 -5.90 14.24 20.78
CA GLN A 69 -6.05 13.76 22.16
C GLN A 69 -4.72 14.01 22.91
N GLY A 70 -4.69 15.06 23.72
CA GLY A 70 -3.45 15.49 24.36
C GLY A 70 -2.40 15.92 23.32
N ASP A 71 -1.27 15.26 23.33
CA ASP A 71 -0.16 15.51 22.39
C ASP A 71 -0.19 14.61 21.15
N LEU A 72 -1.19 13.73 21.05
CA LEU A 72 -1.36 12.84 19.91
C LEU A 72 -2.41 13.37 18.94
N ILE A 73 -2.18 13.12 17.66
CA ILE A 73 -3.13 13.37 16.57
C ILE A 73 -3.41 12.06 15.82
N PHE A 74 -4.68 11.84 15.50
CA PHE A 74 -5.16 10.63 14.84
C PHE A 74 -5.88 10.99 13.55
N GLY A 75 -5.65 10.20 12.51
CA GLY A 75 -6.32 10.33 11.21
C GLY A 75 -5.54 9.63 10.11
N ARG A 76 -6.23 9.21 9.06
CA ARG A 76 -5.59 8.63 7.87
C ARG A 76 -4.72 9.69 7.18
N GLY A 77 -3.43 9.38 6.97
CA GLY A 77 -2.47 10.29 6.36
C GLY A 77 -1.78 11.25 7.34
N VAL A 78 -2.01 11.10 8.65
CA VAL A 78 -1.31 11.90 9.67
C VAL A 78 0.16 11.50 9.75
N ASP A 79 0.45 10.21 9.72
CA ASP A 79 1.79 9.64 9.78
C ASP A 79 2.36 9.44 8.37
N ASP A 80 1.56 8.93 7.48
CA ASP A 80 1.87 8.55 6.11
C ASP A 80 0.98 9.37 5.14
N ASP A 81 1.44 10.49 4.54
CA ASP A 81 2.74 11.15 4.71
C ASP A 81 2.56 12.66 4.96
N LYS A 82 1.30 13.13 5.25
CA LYS A 82 1.01 14.57 5.42
C LYS A 82 1.69 15.20 6.63
N GLY A 83 1.87 14.44 7.71
CA GLY A 83 2.60 14.89 8.89
C GLY A 83 4.07 15.18 8.57
N PRO A 84 4.82 14.21 8.04
CA PRO A 84 6.18 14.41 7.54
C PRO A 84 6.30 15.54 6.51
N LEU A 85 5.37 15.64 5.55
CA LEU A 85 5.32 16.74 4.58
C LEU A 85 5.25 18.12 5.27
N VAL A 86 4.35 18.27 6.25
CA VAL A 86 4.23 19.51 7.01
C VAL A 86 5.48 19.78 7.84
N ALA A 87 6.10 18.76 8.41
CA ALA A 87 7.37 18.88 9.12
C ALA A 87 8.49 19.41 8.21
N VAL A 88 8.55 18.96 6.96
CA VAL A 88 9.50 19.49 5.96
C VAL A 88 9.21 20.97 5.67
N LEU A 89 7.96 21.36 5.45
CA LEU A 89 7.61 22.78 5.26
C LEU A 89 8.00 23.62 6.46
N PHE A 90 7.82 23.11 7.68
CA PHE A 90 8.26 23.77 8.90
C PHE A 90 9.78 23.93 8.96
N ALA A 91 10.54 22.88 8.65
CA ALA A 91 12.00 22.92 8.58
C ALA A 91 12.49 23.95 7.56
N MET A 92 11.89 23.98 6.36
CA MET A 92 12.19 24.98 5.33
C MET A 92 11.90 26.40 5.84
N ARG A 93 10.77 26.58 6.53
CA ARG A 93 10.41 27.86 7.14
C ARG A 93 11.41 28.31 8.20
N CYS A 94 11.85 27.42 9.09
CA CYS A 94 12.86 27.72 10.09
C CYS A 94 14.18 28.18 9.45
N ILE A 95 14.66 27.49 8.42
CA ILE A 95 15.89 27.86 7.69
C ILE A 95 15.77 29.29 7.13
N ARG A 96 14.61 29.63 6.55
CA ARG A 96 14.39 30.95 5.98
C ARG A 96 14.28 32.04 7.05
N GLU A 97 13.54 31.80 8.15
CA GLU A 97 13.36 32.75 9.24
C GLU A 97 14.67 33.02 9.99
N LEU A 98 15.55 32.02 10.08
CA LEU A 98 16.88 32.18 10.64
C LEU A 98 17.87 32.88 9.69
N GLY A 99 17.47 33.16 8.45
CA GLY A 99 18.32 33.82 7.46
C GLY A 99 19.54 33.02 7.07
N VAL A 100 19.47 31.67 7.11
CA VAL A 100 20.58 30.81 6.75
C VAL A 100 20.93 31.00 5.26
N PRO A 101 22.18 31.42 4.93
CA PRO A 101 22.55 31.58 3.54
C PRO A 101 22.63 30.25 2.82
N LEU A 102 21.96 30.16 1.68
CA LEU A 102 21.90 28.93 0.88
C LEU A 102 22.61 29.12 -0.44
N SER A 103 23.49 28.19 -0.81
CA SER A 103 24.09 28.10 -2.14
C SER A 103 23.30 27.19 -3.09
N LYS A 104 22.37 26.42 -2.56
CA LYS A 104 21.49 25.48 -3.26
C LYS A 104 20.07 25.58 -2.76
N ASN A 105 19.13 25.31 -3.63
CA ASN A 105 17.71 25.22 -3.28
C ASN A 105 17.38 23.86 -2.66
N VAL A 106 16.45 23.87 -1.70
CA VAL A 106 15.70 22.71 -1.26
C VAL A 106 14.31 22.85 -1.86
N LYS A 107 13.91 21.87 -2.65
CA LYS A 107 12.59 21.80 -3.26
C LYS A 107 11.80 20.66 -2.63
N LEU A 108 10.67 20.99 -2.02
CA LEU A 108 9.68 20.00 -1.65
C LEU A 108 8.84 19.66 -2.87
N ILE A 109 8.72 18.38 -3.17
CA ILE A 109 7.89 17.81 -4.23
C ILE A 109 6.77 17.02 -3.54
N MET A 110 5.53 17.47 -3.73
CA MET A 110 4.32 16.95 -3.13
C MET A 110 3.59 16.08 -4.16
N GLY A 111 3.78 14.77 -4.08
CA GLY A 111 3.15 13.79 -4.96
C GLY A 111 1.68 13.55 -4.66
N THR A 112 0.96 12.97 -5.61
CA THR A 112 -0.47 12.66 -5.51
C THR A 112 -0.84 11.25 -5.93
N ASP A 113 0.13 10.34 -6.12
CA ASP A 113 -0.07 8.96 -6.59
C ASP A 113 0.98 7.97 -6.04
N GLU A 114 1.58 8.24 -4.89
CA GLU A 114 2.59 7.36 -4.29
C GLU A 114 2.02 5.97 -4.06
N GLU A 115 0.86 5.90 -3.41
CA GLU A 115 0.16 4.71 -2.95
C GLU A 115 -0.35 3.80 -4.09
N THR A 116 -0.31 4.30 -5.34
CA THR A 116 -0.82 3.55 -6.50
C THR A 116 0.18 3.44 -7.66
N GLY A 117 1.43 3.88 -7.45
CA GLY A 117 2.54 3.59 -8.36
C GLY A 117 3.33 4.78 -8.86
N SER A 118 3.24 5.94 -8.20
CA SER A 118 4.10 7.12 -8.42
C SER A 118 4.16 7.60 -9.88
N ARG A 119 3.02 7.56 -10.59
CA ARG A 119 2.91 8.07 -11.98
C ARG A 119 3.04 9.58 -12.03
N ASP A 120 2.73 10.26 -10.94
CA ASP A 120 2.90 11.68 -10.72
C ASP A 120 4.38 12.09 -10.76
N LEU A 121 5.24 11.39 -10.04
CA LEU A 121 6.69 11.62 -10.07
C LEU A 121 7.28 11.26 -11.43
N ALA A 122 6.79 10.19 -12.07
CA ALA A 122 7.19 9.85 -13.42
C ALA A 122 6.83 10.96 -14.42
N TYR A 123 5.64 11.57 -14.28
CA TYR A 123 5.22 12.72 -15.06
C TYR A 123 6.13 13.94 -14.83
N TYR A 124 6.38 14.28 -13.58
CA TYR A 124 7.21 15.40 -13.19
C TYR A 124 8.63 15.28 -13.77
N TYR A 125 9.29 14.16 -13.52
CA TYR A 125 10.66 13.94 -13.93
C TYR A 125 10.85 13.66 -15.43
N ALA A 126 9.78 13.49 -16.19
CA ALA A 126 9.87 13.44 -17.66
C ALA A 126 10.31 14.80 -18.27
N SER A 127 10.07 15.91 -17.55
CA SER A 127 10.38 17.27 -18.04
C SER A 127 11.23 18.11 -17.07
N HIS A 128 11.47 17.62 -15.86
CA HIS A 128 12.26 18.33 -14.84
C HIS A 128 13.50 17.52 -14.47
N PRO A 129 14.66 18.17 -14.30
CA PRO A 129 15.88 17.49 -13.93
C PRO A 129 15.83 16.99 -12.48
N TYR A 130 16.57 15.93 -12.20
CA TYR A 130 16.82 15.47 -10.84
C TYR A 130 17.77 16.43 -10.12
N ALA A 131 17.53 16.65 -8.82
CA ALA A 131 18.54 17.26 -7.96
C ALA A 131 19.67 16.25 -7.68
N PRO A 132 20.89 16.74 -7.31
CA PRO A 132 21.98 15.86 -6.91
C PRO A 132 21.68 14.94 -5.74
N TYR A 133 20.78 15.36 -4.85
CA TYR A 133 20.35 14.61 -3.69
C TYR A 133 18.84 14.55 -3.60
N ALA A 134 18.32 13.44 -3.08
CA ALA A 134 16.91 13.26 -2.78
C ALA A 134 16.73 12.63 -1.39
N LEU A 135 15.67 13.02 -0.70
CA LEU A 135 15.25 12.50 0.59
C LEU A 135 13.74 12.29 0.54
N SER A 136 13.25 11.16 1.05
CA SER A 136 11.85 10.99 1.41
C SER A 136 11.72 10.93 2.94
N PRO A 137 10.82 11.70 3.55
CA PRO A 137 10.54 11.61 4.98
C PRO A 137 9.60 10.45 5.32
N ASP A 138 9.09 9.76 4.32
CA ASP A 138 8.14 8.65 4.40
C ASP A 138 8.84 7.34 4.80
N SER A 139 9.45 7.34 5.99
CA SER A 139 10.15 6.17 6.54
C SER A 139 10.43 6.34 8.03
N VAL A 140 10.89 5.25 8.65
CA VAL A 140 11.29 5.25 10.06
C VAL A 140 12.67 5.89 10.26
N PHE A 141 12.82 6.57 11.41
CA PHE A 141 14.09 7.16 11.81
C PHE A 141 15.10 6.11 12.30
N PRO A 142 16.44 6.38 12.18
CA PRO A 142 17.01 7.64 11.67
C PRO A 142 17.11 7.72 10.16
N VAL A 143 17.39 6.64 9.44
CA VAL A 143 17.50 6.58 7.98
C VAL A 143 17.34 5.15 7.51
N THR A 144 16.44 4.93 6.57
CA THR A 144 16.34 3.68 5.82
C THR A 144 17.06 3.86 4.48
N ASN A 145 18.13 3.11 4.27
CA ASN A 145 18.92 3.17 3.04
C ASN A 145 18.92 1.84 2.26
N VAL A 146 18.14 0.86 2.74
CA VAL A 146 17.96 -0.44 2.10
C VAL A 146 16.50 -0.84 2.23
N GLU A 147 15.86 -1.10 1.11
CA GLU A 147 14.50 -1.61 1.06
C GLU A 147 14.44 -3.00 0.43
N LYS A 148 13.41 -3.77 0.83
CA LYS A 148 13.11 -5.04 0.20
C LYS A 148 12.48 -4.79 -1.17
N ALA A 149 12.94 -5.50 -2.19
CA ALA A 149 12.29 -5.48 -3.49
C ALA A 149 10.84 -5.98 -3.38
N CYS A 150 9.91 -5.28 -4.01
CA CYS A 150 8.54 -5.72 -4.16
C CYS A 150 8.39 -6.53 -5.45
N TYR A 151 7.93 -7.77 -5.33
CA TYR A 151 7.58 -8.61 -6.48
C TYR A 151 6.10 -8.97 -6.42
N ALA A 152 5.30 -8.39 -7.30
CA ALA A 152 3.85 -8.59 -7.37
C ALA A 152 3.44 -9.21 -8.71
N PRO A 153 3.63 -10.52 -8.91
CA PRO A 153 3.27 -11.19 -10.16
C PRO A 153 1.76 -11.26 -10.31
N LYS A 154 1.29 -11.06 -11.54
CA LYS A 154 -0.10 -11.28 -11.90
C LYS A 154 -0.24 -12.59 -12.68
N PHE A 155 -1.00 -13.52 -12.14
CA PHE A 155 -1.35 -14.76 -12.82
C PHE A 155 -2.78 -14.62 -13.37
N SER A 156 -2.98 -15.02 -14.61
CA SER A 156 -4.30 -15.07 -15.22
C SER A 156 -4.45 -16.33 -16.08
N LYS A 157 -5.62 -16.96 -16.01
CA LYS A 157 -6.00 -18.08 -16.84
C LYS A 157 -7.42 -17.88 -17.35
N LYS A 158 -7.63 -18.00 -18.64
CA LYS A 158 -8.99 -18.05 -19.19
C LYS A 158 -9.58 -19.44 -18.89
N TRP A 159 -10.76 -19.48 -18.34
CA TRP A 159 -11.52 -20.70 -18.17
C TRP A 159 -12.98 -20.46 -18.58
N VAL A 160 -13.68 -21.54 -18.89
CA VAL A 160 -15.12 -21.50 -19.13
C VAL A 160 -15.80 -21.69 -17.77
N ALA A 161 -16.63 -20.75 -17.36
CA ALA A 161 -17.41 -20.88 -16.15
C ALA A 161 -18.45 -22.01 -16.34
N THR A 162 -18.49 -22.91 -15.37
CA THR A 162 -19.50 -23.98 -15.28
C THR A 162 -20.37 -23.76 -14.05
N ALA A 163 -21.46 -24.53 -13.91
CA ALA A 163 -22.30 -24.47 -12.71
C ALA A 163 -21.52 -24.76 -11.40
N SER A 164 -20.37 -25.42 -11.50
CA SER A 164 -19.49 -25.74 -10.37
C SER A 164 -18.29 -24.79 -10.26
N SER A 165 -18.35 -23.61 -10.86
CA SER A 165 -17.24 -22.65 -10.81
C SER A 165 -17.13 -22.03 -9.42
N ILE A 166 -15.96 -22.09 -8.81
CA ILE A 166 -15.66 -21.44 -7.54
C ILE A 166 -15.35 -19.96 -7.78
N SER A 167 -16.03 -19.09 -7.05
CA SER A 167 -15.74 -17.66 -6.99
C SER A 167 -14.96 -17.36 -5.72
N ILE A 168 -13.83 -16.64 -5.84
CA ILE A 168 -13.02 -16.22 -4.70
C ILE A 168 -12.93 -14.70 -4.72
N ASN A 169 -13.18 -14.09 -3.57
CA ASN A 169 -13.12 -12.65 -3.40
C ASN A 169 -12.42 -12.29 -2.08
N GLY A 170 -11.48 -11.35 -2.11
CA GLY A 170 -10.77 -10.91 -0.92
C GLY A 170 -9.67 -9.91 -1.25
N GLY A 171 -9.37 -9.05 -0.25
CA GLY A 171 -8.40 -7.99 -0.41
C GLY A 171 -8.91 -6.80 -1.21
N ILE A 172 -8.38 -5.64 -0.89
CA ILE A 172 -8.72 -4.36 -1.55
C ILE A 172 -7.55 -3.85 -2.37
N ARG A 173 -6.33 -4.10 -1.92
CA ARG A 173 -5.08 -3.67 -2.55
C ARG A 173 -3.96 -4.67 -2.27
N LYS A 174 -2.96 -4.70 -3.15
CA LYS A 174 -1.82 -5.63 -3.07
C LYS A 174 -0.91 -5.42 -1.84
N ASN A 175 -0.90 -4.22 -1.28
CA ASN A 175 -0.10 -3.82 -0.12
C ASN A 175 -0.92 -3.73 1.19
N VAL A 176 -2.19 -4.12 1.15
CA VAL A 176 -3.06 -4.15 2.33
C VAL A 176 -3.44 -5.59 2.63
N ALA A 177 -3.17 -6.05 3.86
CA ALA A 177 -3.60 -7.35 4.32
C ALA A 177 -5.14 -7.42 4.29
N PRO A 178 -5.74 -8.42 3.62
CA PRO A 178 -7.19 -8.56 3.60
C PRO A 178 -7.76 -8.74 5.02
N SER A 179 -8.72 -7.90 5.37
CA SER A 179 -9.49 -8.06 6.61
C SER A 179 -10.55 -9.16 6.50
N ASN A 180 -10.90 -9.54 5.28
CA ASN A 180 -11.82 -10.64 5.00
C ASN A 180 -11.50 -11.28 3.66
N CYS A 181 -11.92 -12.53 3.50
CA CYS A 181 -11.88 -13.28 2.25
C CYS A 181 -13.08 -14.21 2.20
N SER A 182 -13.68 -14.38 1.03
CA SER A 182 -14.76 -15.33 0.83
C SER A 182 -14.55 -16.19 -0.41
N ALA A 183 -15.01 -17.41 -0.35
CA ALA A 183 -15.09 -18.32 -1.48
C ALA A 183 -16.51 -18.91 -1.57
N GLU A 184 -17.07 -18.94 -2.76
CA GLU A 184 -18.41 -19.43 -3.03
C GLU A 184 -18.38 -20.51 -4.14
N GLY A 185 -19.40 -21.38 -4.17
CA GLY A 185 -19.51 -22.44 -5.17
C GLY A 185 -18.61 -23.65 -4.90
N ILE A 186 -18.23 -23.90 -3.63
CA ILE A 186 -17.36 -25.01 -3.28
C ILE A 186 -18.18 -26.31 -3.22
N PRO A 187 -17.99 -27.23 -4.18
CA PRO A 187 -18.77 -28.46 -4.24
C PRO A 187 -18.07 -29.54 -3.40
N CYS A 188 -18.40 -29.68 -2.13
CA CYS A 188 -17.92 -30.76 -1.27
C CYS A 188 -18.98 -31.14 -0.23
N ASP A 189 -18.86 -32.37 0.29
CA ASP A 189 -19.66 -32.81 1.40
C ASP A 189 -19.24 -32.11 2.71
N ARG A 190 -20.14 -32.13 3.70
CA ARG A 190 -19.94 -31.48 5.00
C ARG A 190 -18.74 -32.02 5.77
N GLU A 191 -18.47 -33.33 5.69
CA GLU A 191 -17.38 -33.95 6.43
C GLU A 191 -16.02 -33.50 5.89
N THR A 192 -15.86 -33.52 4.56
CA THR A 192 -14.67 -33.02 3.87
C THR A 192 -14.44 -31.53 4.18
N LEU A 193 -15.50 -30.71 4.12
CA LEU A 193 -15.40 -29.28 4.48
C LEU A 193 -14.93 -29.11 5.93
N THR A 194 -15.54 -29.81 6.87
CA THR A 194 -15.22 -29.68 8.30
C THR A 194 -13.76 -30.03 8.58
N LYS A 195 -13.24 -31.11 8.01
CA LYS A 195 -11.84 -31.50 8.13
C LYS A 195 -10.89 -30.45 7.54
N ALA A 196 -11.22 -29.91 6.36
CA ALA A 196 -10.43 -28.87 5.70
C ALA A 196 -10.38 -27.58 6.54
N ILE A 197 -11.52 -27.13 7.07
CA ILE A 197 -11.62 -25.96 7.93
C ILE A 197 -10.84 -26.16 9.25
N GLN A 198 -10.95 -27.32 9.87
CA GLN A 198 -10.19 -27.62 11.08
C GLN A 198 -8.69 -27.53 10.83
N THR A 199 -8.22 -28.18 9.77
CA THR A 199 -6.81 -28.13 9.37
C THR A 199 -6.35 -26.68 9.08
N ALA A 200 -7.21 -25.91 8.44
CA ALA A 200 -6.92 -24.52 8.14
C ALA A 200 -6.79 -23.66 9.40
N ARG A 201 -7.72 -23.81 10.34
CA ARG A 201 -7.67 -23.13 11.65
C ARG A 201 -6.40 -23.46 12.44
N GLU A 202 -6.04 -24.72 12.51
CA GLU A 202 -4.83 -25.17 13.22
C GLU A 202 -3.55 -24.55 12.64
N LYS A 203 -3.47 -24.46 11.31
CA LYS A 203 -2.31 -23.91 10.63
C LYS A 203 -2.21 -22.38 10.65
N THR A 204 -3.34 -21.69 10.69
CA THR A 204 -3.37 -20.23 10.46
C THR A 204 -3.86 -19.42 11.65
N GLY A 205 -4.62 -20.05 12.55
CA GLY A 205 -5.37 -19.33 13.58
C GLY A 205 -6.51 -18.45 13.04
N VAL A 206 -6.87 -18.59 11.75
CA VAL A 206 -7.98 -17.85 11.13
C VAL A 206 -9.30 -18.52 11.48
N SER A 207 -10.31 -17.73 11.80
CA SER A 207 -11.69 -18.20 11.96
C SER A 207 -12.39 -18.28 10.62
N PHE A 208 -13.24 -19.31 10.45
CA PHE A 208 -14.00 -19.52 9.22
C PHE A 208 -15.48 -19.67 9.54
N GLU A 209 -16.30 -18.98 8.79
CA GLU A 209 -17.75 -19.16 8.77
C GLU A 209 -18.12 -19.89 7.48
N CYS A 210 -18.98 -20.90 7.60
CA CYS A 210 -19.41 -21.73 6.48
C CYS A 210 -20.93 -21.70 6.38
N ILE A 211 -21.43 -21.31 5.22
CA ILE A 211 -22.86 -21.25 4.91
C ILE A 211 -23.13 -22.25 3.79
N GLN A 212 -24.06 -23.17 4.01
CA GLN A 212 -24.51 -24.07 2.98
C GLN A 212 -25.41 -23.32 2.01
N MET A 213 -25.07 -23.36 0.74
CA MET A 213 -25.89 -22.97 -0.39
C MET A 213 -26.56 -24.26 -0.94
N ASP A 214 -27.33 -24.21 -1.99
CA ASP A 214 -28.05 -25.38 -2.51
C ASP A 214 -27.12 -26.63 -2.60
N ASP A 215 -26.27 -26.67 -3.62
CA ASP A 215 -25.33 -27.80 -3.85
C ASP A 215 -23.85 -27.42 -3.58
N SER A 216 -23.62 -26.35 -2.83
CA SER A 216 -22.29 -25.82 -2.59
C SER A 216 -22.16 -25.11 -1.25
N TRP A 217 -20.95 -24.65 -0.95
CA TRP A 217 -20.67 -23.90 0.26
C TRP A 217 -20.12 -22.51 -0.07
N LYS A 218 -20.50 -21.57 0.78
CA LYS A 218 -19.82 -20.29 0.94
C LYS A 218 -18.99 -20.35 2.21
N ILE A 219 -17.70 -20.02 2.09
CA ILE A 219 -16.77 -19.95 3.21
C ILE A 219 -16.29 -18.52 3.32
N SER A 220 -16.36 -17.95 4.51
CA SER A 220 -15.81 -16.62 4.81
C SER A 220 -14.72 -16.76 5.87
N ALA A 221 -13.55 -16.21 5.59
CA ALA A 221 -12.44 -16.15 6.52
C ALA A 221 -12.43 -14.79 7.22
N VAL A 222 -12.38 -14.81 8.55
CA VAL A 222 -12.32 -13.60 9.37
C VAL A 222 -11.07 -13.69 10.24
N PRO A 223 -10.13 -12.74 10.16
CA PRO A 223 -8.97 -12.70 11.03
C PRO A 223 -9.40 -12.62 12.50
N SER A 224 -8.68 -13.30 13.39
CA SER A 224 -8.96 -13.14 14.81
C SER A 224 -8.55 -11.74 15.29
N PRO A 225 -9.27 -11.14 16.25
CA PRO A 225 -8.94 -9.82 16.80
C PRO A 225 -7.51 -9.73 17.36
N GLU A 226 -6.98 -10.85 17.83
CA GLU A 226 -5.61 -10.94 18.40
C GLU A 226 -4.50 -10.89 17.35
N ARG A 227 -4.85 -11.02 16.05
CA ARG A 227 -3.92 -10.97 14.91
C ARG A 227 -4.28 -9.89 13.90
N SER A 228 -4.84 -8.79 14.35
CA SER A 228 -5.23 -7.65 13.47
C SER A 228 -4.04 -6.91 12.86
N SER A 229 -2.82 -7.26 13.24
CA SER A 229 -1.61 -6.74 12.61
C SER A 229 -1.13 -7.70 11.51
N ALA A 230 -1.43 -7.37 10.28
CA ALA A 230 -0.65 -7.61 9.06
C ALA A 230 -0.19 -9.04 8.68
N GLU A 231 -0.49 -10.11 9.41
CA GLU A 231 0.27 -11.36 9.19
C GLU A 231 -0.48 -12.52 8.53
N THR A 232 -1.78 -12.44 8.29
CA THR A 232 -2.48 -13.64 7.78
C THR A 232 -3.47 -13.33 6.68
N VAL A 233 -3.16 -13.77 5.49
CA VAL A 233 -4.08 -13.83 4.34
C VAL A 233 -4.31 -15.29 3.99
N ALA A 234 -5.57 -15.74 4.04
CA ALA A 234 -5.95 -17.02 3.49
C ALA A 234 -6.21 -16.87 1.99
N VAL A 235 -5.49 -17.57 1.17
CA VAL A 235 -5.76 -17.68 -0.27
C VAL A 235 -6.36 -19.05 -0.54
N CYS A 236 -7.62 -19.07 -0.97
CA CYS A 236 -8.25 -20.29 -1.44
C CYS A 236 -7.78 -20.59 -2.86
N THR A 237 -7.10 -21.67 -3.09
CA THR A 237 -6.78 -22.14 -4.44
C THR A 237 -7.85 -23.11 -4.91
N ALA A 238 -8.38 -22.88 -6.10
CA ALA A 238 -9.33 -23.81 -6.71
C ALA A 238 -8.66 -25.18 -6.94
N PRO A 239 -9.32 -26.30 -6.57
CA PRO A 239 -8.78 -27.64 -6.83
C PRO A 239 -8.63 -27.87 -8.34
N ARG A 240 -7.60 -28.59 -8.73
CA ARG A 240 -7.47 -29.09 -10.11
C ARG A 240 -8.60 -30.09 -10.38
N PRO A 241 -9.18 -30.12 -11.58
CA PRO A 241 -10.12 -31.17 -11.94
C PRO A 241 -9.49 -32.57 -11.68
N GLY A 242 -10.16 -33.40 -10.87
CA GLY A 242 -9.73 -34.77 -10.55
C GLY A 242 -8.85 -34.92 -9.30
N THR A 243 -8.55 -33.85 -8.55
CA THR A 243 -7.88 -33.95 -7.24
C THR A 243 -8.84 -33.56 -6.12
N PRO A 244 -8.82 -34.24 -4.97
CA PRO A 244 -9.61 -33.80 -3.81
C PRO A 244 -9.16 -32.41 -3.35
N PRO A 245 -10.04 -31.58 -2.77
CA PRO A 245 -9.72 -30.23 -2.33
C PRO A 245 -8.83 -30.26 -1.09
N THR A 246 -7.53 -30.45 -1.27
CA THR A 246 -6.58 -30.62 -0.14
C THR A 246 -5.57 -29.50 0.00
N SER A 247 -5.63 -28.45 -0.78
CA SER A 247 -4.67 -27.35 -0.65
C SER A 247 -5.35 -25.99 -0.52
N ILE A 248 -5.44 -25.49 0.70
CA ILE A 248 -5.65 -24.10 1.00
C ILE A 248 -4.25 -23.47 1.10
N ALA A 249 -3.91 -22.54 0.20
CA ALA A 249 -2.65 -21.82 0.25
C ALA A 249 -2.79 -20.58 1.16
N TYR A 250 -1.80 -20.35 1.99
CA TYR A 250 -1.75 -19.23 2.92
C TYR A 250 -0.73 -18.20 2.44
N VAL A 251 -1.09 -16.93 2.53
CA VAL A 251 -0.16 -15.83 2.29
C VAL A 251 -0.12 -14.98 3.55
N SER A 252 1.03 -14.90 4.20
CA SER A 252 1.25 -13.99 5.33
C SER A 252 1.80 -12.66 4.84
N GLY A 253 1.36 -11.56 5.44
CA GLY A 253 1.56 -10.18 5.00
C GLY A 253 2.97 -9.61 5.16
N ASN A 254 4.04 -10.37 5.34
CA ASN A 254 5.42 -9.86 5.31
C ASN A 254 6.46 -10.85 4.80
N ALA A 255 6.05 -12.01 4.32
CA ALA A 255 6.99 -12.92 3.66
C ALA A 255 6.21 -13.81 2.68
N ILE A 256 6.41 -13.61 1.40
CA ILE A 256 6.29 -14.70 0.45
C ILE A 256 7.46 -15.63 0.75
N THR A 257 7.37 -16.39 1.83
CA THR A 257 8.28 -17.48 2.11
C THR A 257 7.50 -18.76 1.94
N ASN A 258 7.92 -19.51 0.92
CA ASN A 258 7.52 -20.86 0.58
C ASN A 258 6.18 -21.04 -0.15
N MET A 259 6.15 -20.62 -1.40
CA MET A 259 5.56 -21.50 -2.39
C MET A 259 6.49 -22.72 -2.47
N THR A 260 6.12 -23.84 -1.90
CA THR A 260 6.68 -25.12 -2.26
C THR A 260 6.23 -25.45 -3.69
N ALA A 261 6.96 -24.91 -4.66
CA ALA A 261 7.06 -25.59 -5.93
C ALA A 261 7.80 -26.90 -5.65
N GLU A 262 7.16 -28.02 -5.89
CA GLU A 262 7.86 -29.29 -5.97
C GLU A 262 9.09 -29.12 -6.88
N LYS A 263 10.21 -29.56 -6.34
CA LYS A 263 11.50 -29.60 -7.00
C LYS A 263 11.36 -30.23 -8.37
N ASN A 264 11.60 -29.48 -9.44
CA ASN A 264 12.26 -29.98 -10.62
C ASN A 264 13.01 -28.85 -11.33
N ALA A 265 14.31 -29.10 -11.42
CA ALA A 265 15.30 -28.49 -12.29
C ALA A 265 15.79 -27.07 -11.94
N ALA A 266 16.86 -27.03 -11.19
CA ALA A 266 17.84 -25.98 -11.15
C ALA A 266 18.43 -25.71 -12.55
N HIS A 267 18.35 -24.42 -12.98
CA HIS A 267 19.34 -23.86 -13.90
C HIS A 267 19.97 -22.64 -13.22
N PRO A 268 21.29 -22.58 -13.12
CA PRO A 268 21.98 -21.44 -12.54
C PRO A 268 21.97 -20.26 -13.52
N ILE A 269 21.43 -19.14 -13.09
CA ILE A 269 21.61 -17.88 -13.80
C ILE A 269 23.00 -17.37 -13.43
N SER A 270 23.91 -17.47 -14.39
CA SER A 270 25.25 -16.90 -14.29
C SER A 270 25.17 -15.37 -14.23
N GLY A 271 25.71 -14.79 -13.16
CA GLY A 271 25.85 -13.36 -13.01
C GLY A 271 26.75 -12.74 -14.06
N ARG A 272 26.31 -11.65 -14.68
CA ARG A 272 27.22 -10.66 -15.25
C ARG A 272 27.25 -9.44 -14.35
N LYS A 273 28.47 -9.13 -13.88
CA LYS A 273 28.82 -7.86 -13.27
C LYS A 273 28.71 -6.76 -14.31
N ILE A 274 28.08 -5.67 -13.95
CA ILE A 274 28.40 -4.32 -14.42
C ILE A 274 28.63 -3.47 -13.17
#